data_08b5fd12e944caf24dec602e04346458
#
_entry.id   08b5fd12e944caf24dec602e04346458
#
_cell.length_a   1.000
_cell.length_b   1.000
_cell.length_c   1.000
_cell.angle_alpha   90.00
_cell.angle_beta   90.00
_cell.angle_gamma   90.00
#
_symmetry.space_group_name_H-M   'P 1'
#
loop_
_entity.id
_entity.type
_entity.pdbx_description
1 polymer ?
#
loop_
_entity_poly.entity_id
_entity_poly.type
_entity_poly.pdbx_seq_one_letter_code
_entity_poly.pdbx_strand_id
1 'polypeptide(L)'
;MKSKKFLFLTVLSIMLVMLLAACGGKEDDSSTKDSSTEGDNNTSSSDIKFLSMVTGGTQGTYYALGGTFAELITKETGIKTTAEVSQASAANVNALKAGDAEIAFVQTDIAYYAKNGLLMFDGEPMDDLVAIGALYPETVHLVTTAKSGIKSFDDLKGKKVSVGAPGSGTYANAEQLLEIHGLTMNDIQPQNLGFGESVDGLQAGQIDAAFITAGYPTAAVESLSAQEDVVIVPVDPEKAKALIEKYPYYKEDVIPAGTYGLAEDVPTVSVLAMLAVKKDLPEDVAYGIAKAIYDNTDKIGHAKAEYIKKESALDGIGIDVHPGAKKYFEE
;
A
#
# COMPACT_ATOMS: atom_id res chain seq x y z
N MET A 1 4.98 -9.26 62.33
CA MET A 1 4.03 -8.37 63.04
C MET A 1 3.10 -7.77 62.00
N LYS A 2 1.85 -8.21 62.04
CA LYS A 2 0.59 -7.50 61.97
C LYS A 2 0.42 -6.55 60.77
N SER A 3 -0.30 -6.95 59.67
CA SER A 3 -1.77 -6.89 59.51
C SER A 3 -2.31 -5.45 59.47
N LYS A 4 -2.81 -5.07 58.33
CA LYS A 4 -4.14 -4.40 58.23
C LYS A 4 -4.68 -4.54 56.82
N LYS A 5 -5.62 -5.47 56.68
CA LYS A 5 -6.74 -5.47 55.76
C LYS A 5 -7.71 -4.37 56.21
N PHE A 6 -8.36 -3.71 55.28
CA PHE A 6 -9.75 -3.20 55.35
C PHE A 6 -10.01 -2.45 54.07
N LEU A 7 -10.79 -2.96 53.16
CA LEU A 7 -12.26 -2.95 53.12
C LEU A 7 -12.79 -1.58 52.64
N PHE A 8 -13.16 -1.48 51.39
CA PHE A 8 -14.36 -0.73 51.00
C PHE A 8 -14.99 -1.44 49.81
N LEU A 9 -15.89 -2.30 50.15
CA LEU A 9 -16.93 -2.86 49.31
C LEU A 9 -18.17 -1.97 49.53
N THR A 10 -19.03 -1.89 48.51
CA THR A 10 -20.41 -1.42 48.55
C THR A 10 -20.66 0.11 48.50
N VAL A 11 -21.04 0.62 47.32
CA VAL A 11 -22.38 1.16 47.15
C VAL A 11 -22.91 0.74 45.80
N LEU A 12 -23.69 -0.23 45.83
CA LEU A 12 -24.55 -0.89 44.90
C LEU A 12 -25.86 -0.12 44.80
N SER A 13 -26.35 -0.05 43.57
CA SER A 13 -27.79 -0.12 43.24
C SER A 13 -28.71 1.01 43.69
N ILE A 14 -29.62 1.20 42.82
CA ILE A 14 -31.00 1.73 42.96
C ILE A 14 -31.14 3.12 42.31
N MET A 15 -31.50 3.13 41.05
CA MET A 15 -32.72 3.78 40.58
C MET A 15 -33.17 3.18 39.27
N LEU A 16 -33.97 2.17 39.41
CA LEU A 16 -34.90 1.62 38.44
C LEU A 16 -36.27 2.23 38.72
N VAL A 17 -37.04 2.43 37.64
CA VAL A 17 -38.52 2.46 37.63
C VAL A 17 -39.22 3.82 37.61
N MET A 18 -40.07 3.87 36.63
CA MET A 18 -41.31 4.64 36.39
C MET A 18 -41.14 5.83 35.46
N LEU A 19 -41.80 5.85 34.27
CA LEU A 19 -43.26 5.85 34.15
C LEU A 19 -43.72 5.39 32.76
N LEU A 20 -44.58 4.41 32.74
CA LEU A 20 -45.61 4.11 31.75
C LEU A 20 -46.83 4.97 32.01
N ALA A 21 -47.47 5.42 30.96
CA ALA A 21 -48.89 5.74 30.76
C ALA A 21 -49.02 7.06 29.96
N ALA A 22 -49.86 7.23 28.98
CA ALA A 22 -51.16 6.69 28.66
C ALA A 22 -51.44 6.90 27.17
N CYS A 23 -51.94 5.93 26.48
CA CYS A 23 -53.35 5.78 26.03
C CYS A 23 -53.94 6.88 25.16
N GLY A 24 -54.43 6.46 23.97
CA GLY A 24 -55.53 7.09 23.29
C GLY A 24 -55.59 6.75 21.79
N GLY A 25 -56.30 5.68 21.46
CA GLY A 25 -56.45 5.06 20.16
C GLY A 25 -57.23 5.85 19.13
N LYS A 26 -57.09 5.39 17.88
CA LYS A 26 -58.19 4.92 17.02
C LYS A 26 -57.62 4.21 15.82
N GLU A 27 -58.16 3.05 15.57
CA GLU A 27 -58.05 2.28 14.34
C GLU A 27 -58.59 3.08 13.15
N ASP A 28 -57.91 2.96 12.02
CA ASP A 28 -58.57 2.76 10.73
C ASP A 28 -57.61 2.04 9.77
N ASP A 29 -58.17 1.04 9.18
CA ASP A 29 -57.73 0.01 8.29
C ASP A 29 -57.40 0.60 6.94
N SER A 30 -56.26 0.24 6.30
CA SER A 30 -56.20 -0.04 4.87
C SER A 30 -54.80 -0.43 4.35
N SER A 31 -54.71 -1.69 3.94
CA SER A 31 -53.94 -2.24 2.80
C SER A 31 -52.43 -2.04 2.65
N THR A 32 -51.74 -3.14 2.95
CA THR A 32 -50.59 -3.72 2.23
C THR A 32 -50.13 -3.02 0.96
N LYS A 33 -48.91 -2.55 0.95
CA LYS A 33 -47.97 -2.70 -0.19
C LYS A 33 -46.59 -2.91 0.38
N ASP A 34 -46.15 -4.13 0.19
CA ASP A 34 -44.77 -4.57 0.27
C ASP A 34 -43.98 -3.75 -0.77
N SER A 35 -43.05 -2.96 -0.31
CA SER A 35 -42.07 -2.27 -1.13
C SER A 35 -40.72 -2.47 -0.43
N SER A 36 -40.07 -3.55 -0.82
CA SER A 36 -38.65 -3.74 -0.59
C SER A 36 -37.89 -2.56 -1.23
N THR A 37 -37.60 -1.56 -0.44
CA THR A 37 -36.65 -0.52 -0.81
C THR A 37 -35.27 -1.10 -0.51
N GLU A 38 -34.59 -1.60 -1.54
CA GLU A 38 -33.15 -1.69 -1.54
C GLU A 38 -32.63 -0.29 -1.22
N GLY A 39 -31.98 -0.18 -0.11
CA GLY A 39 -31.35 1.07 0.32
C GLY A 39 -30.17 1.34 -0.61
N ASP A 40 -30.38 2.23 -1.57
CA ASP A 40 -29.34 2.84 -2.36
C ASP A 40 -28.53 3.73 -1.37
N ASN A 41 -27.42 3.18 -0.83
CA ASN A 41 -26.44 3.93 -0.05
C ASN A 41 -25.63 4.80 -1.01
N ASN A 42 -26.28 5.73 -1.70
CA ASN A 42 -25.61 6.71 -2.52
C ASN A 42 -25.13 7.86 -1.61
N THR A 43 -23.95 7.69 -0.99
CA THR A 43 -23.27 8.75 -0.27
C THR A 43 -22.99 9.87 -1.26
N SER A 44 -23.52 11.06 -1.05
CA SER A 44 -23.27 12.20 -1.92
C SER A 44 -21.88 12.78 -1.63
N SER A 45 -21.16 13.23 -2.65
CA SER A 45 -19.87 13.94 -2.51
C SER A 45 -19.94 15.15 -1.58
N SER A 46 -21.13 15.78 -1.46
CA SER A 46 -21.36 16.90 -0.53
C SER A 46 -21.19 16.52 0.95
N ASP A 47 -21.20 15.22 1.28
CA ASP A 47 -21.09 14.75 2.66
C ASP A 47 -19.62 14.44 3.05
N ILE A 48 -18.73 14.27 2.05
CA ILE A 48 -17.31 14.00 2.28
C ILE A 48 -16.56 15.32 2.46
N LYS A 49 -16.05 15.57 3.65
CA LYS A 49 -15.32 16.79 3.99
C LYS A 49 -13.80 16.61 4.03
N PHE A 50 -13.34 15.36 4.06
CA PHE A 50 -11.95 15.01 4.26
C PHE A 50 -11.64 13.68 3.59
N LEU A 51 -10.44 13.55 3.01
CA LEU A 51 -9.90 12.32 2.48
C LEU A 51 -8.54 12.05 3.13
N SER A 52 -8.39 10.88 3.74
CA SER A 52 -7.11 10.37 4.21
C SER A 52 -6.52 9.46 3.14
N MET A 53 -5.26 9.71 2.77
CA MET A 53 -4.51 8.91 1.81
C MET A 53 -3.33 8.25 2.50
N VAL A 54 -3.37 6.94 2.66
CA VAL A 54 -2.28 6.17 3.26
C VAL A 54 -1.21 5.84 2.22
N THR A 55 0.05 6.04 2.61
CA THR A 55 1.22 5.98 1.72
C THR A 55 2.15 4.81 2.07
N GLY A 56 3.27 5.08 2.68
CA GLY A 56 4.30 4.16 3.14
C GLY A 56 5.24 4.86 4.12
N GLY A 57 6.39 4.27 4.37
CA GLY A 57 7.44 4.92 5.17
C GLY A 57 8.01 6.16 4.49
N THR A 58 8.49 7.12 5.28
CA THR A 58 8.96 8.45 4.81
C THR A 58 10.13 8.41 3.83
N GLN A 59 10.84 7.30 3.75
CA GLN A 59 11.99 7.07 2.85
C GLN A 59 11.60 6.38 1.53
N GLY A 60 10.30 6.11 1.32
CA GLY A 60 9.76 5.45 0.12
C GLY A 60 9.09 6.41 -0.86
N THR A 61 8.90 5.94 -2.10
CA THR A 61 8.32 6.73 -3.19
C THR A 61 6.83 7.08 -2.95
N TYR A 62 6.05 6.23 -2.30
CA TYR A 62 4.65 6.53 -1.94
C TYR A 62 4.54 7.81 -1.13
N TYR A 63 5.37 7.95 -0.10
CA TYR A 63 5.36 9.14 0.74
C TYR A 63 5.82 10.38 -0.03
N ALA A 64 6.87 10.24 -0.84
CA ALA A 64 7.40 11.33 -1.65
C ALA A 64 6.36 11.92 -2.62
N LEU A 65 5.49 11.06 -3.19
CA LEU A 65 4.41 11.48 -4.09
C LEU A 65 3.14 11.90 -3.33
N GLY A 66 2.88 11.29 -2.19
CA GLY A 66 1.63 11.43 -1.44
C GLY A 66 1.28 12.86 -1.09
N GLY A 67 2.24 13.65 -0.65
CA GLY A 67 2.04 15.07 -0.34
C GLY A 67 1.54 15.87 -1.54
N THR A 68 2.22 15.73 -2.68
CA THR A 68 1.82 16.40 -3.94
C THR A 68 0.44 15.92 -4.41
N PHE A 69 0.17 14.62 -4.35
CA PHE A 69 -1.14 14.08 -4.72
C PHE A 69 -2.26 14.63 -3.85
N ALA A 70 -2.04 14.70 -2.54
CA ALA A 70 -3.02 15.26 -1.60
C ALA A 70 -3.33 16.75 -1.91
N GLU A 71 -2.33 17.54 -2.26
CA GLU A 71 -2.52 18.94 -2.68
C GLU A 71 -3.30 19.03 -3.99
N LEU A 72 -2.95 18.23 -5.00
CA LEU A 72 -3.62 18.21 -6.30
C LEU A 72 -5.09 17.77 -6.16
N ILE A 73 -5.36 16.72 -5.38
CA ILE A 73 -6.72 16.23 -5.12
C ILE A 73 -7.53 17.29 -4.37
N THR A 74 -6.96 17.91 -3.34
CA THR A 74 -7.63 19.00 -2.61
C THR A 74 -8.02 20.14 -3.54
N LYS A 75 -7.13 20.53 -4.45
CA LYS A 75 -7.37 21.61 -5.41
C LYS A 75 -8.45 21.26 -6.44
N GLU A 76 -8.45 20.05 -6.96
CA GLU A 76 -9.39 19.62 -7.99
C GLU A 76 -10.79 19.34 -7.42
N THR A 77 -10.86 18.63 -6.30
CA THR A 77 -12.15 18.20 -5.72
C THR A 77 -12.76 19.21 -4.74
N GLY A 78 -11.95 20.11 -4.19
CA GLY A 78 -12.35 20.98 -3.08
C GLY A 78 -12.42 20.23 -1.73
N ILE A 79 -12.14 18.93 -1.68
CA ILE A 79 -12.15 18.12 -0.47
C ILE A 79 -10.75 18.10 0.12
N LYS A 80 -10.60 18.53 1.38
CA LYS A 80 -9.31 18.50 2.06
C LYS A 80 -8.75 17.08 2.09
N THR A 81 -7.59 16.88 1.50
CA THR A 81 -6.89 15.56 1.45
C THR A 81 -5.57 15.66 2.19
N THR A 82 -5.21 14.63 2.95
CA THR A 82 -3.89 14.51 3.61
C THR A 82 -3.24 13.19 3.27
N ALA A 83 -1.90 13.19 3.24
CA ALA A 83 -1.09 11.99 3.05
C ALA A 83 -0.55 11.53 4.41
N GLU A 84 -0.79 10.26 4.74
CA GLU A 84 -0.45 9.67 6.03
C GLU A 84 0.64 8.60 5.86
N VAL A 85 1.58 8.55 6.80
CA VAL A 85 2.60 7.50 6.88
C VAL A 85 1.95 6.17 7.25
N SER A 86 2.39 5.09 6.62
CA SER A 86 1.90 3.74 6.90
C SER A 86 2.99 2.67 6.74
N GLN A 87 2.58 1.40 6.85
CA GLN A 87 3.44 0.24 6.56
C GLN A 87 3.29 -0.25 5.10
N ALA A 88 2.76 0.57 4.21
CA ALA A 88 2.53 0.34 2.78
C ALA A 88 1.45 -0.71 2.46
N SER A 89 1.55 -1.40 1.32
CA SER A 89 0.47 -1.99 0.54
C SER A 89 -0.58 -2.80 1.31
N ALA A 90 -0.21 -3.85 2.05
CA ALA A 90 -1.21 -4.67 2.75
C ALA A 90 -1.81 -3.94 3.97
N ALA A 91 -1.00 -3.14 4.68
CA ALA A 91 -1.50 -2.29 5.74
C ALA A 91 -2.47 -1.23 5.21
N ASN A 92 -2.20 -0.69 4.02
CA ASN A 92 -3.06 0.30 3.36
C ASN A 92 -4.41 -0.29 2.92
N VAL A 93 -4.40 -1.51 2.38
CA VAL A 93 -5.65 -2.24 2.08
C VAL A 93 -6.46 -2.47 3.35
N ASN A 94 -5.81 -2.85 4.45
CA ASN A 94 -6.49 -3.03 5.74
C ASN A 94 -7.05 -1.71 6.29
N ALA A 95 -6.37 -0.58 6.08
CA ALA A 95 -6.88 0.74 6.45
C ALA A 95 -8.13 1.12 5.64
N LEU A 96 -8.16 0.85 4.31
CA LEU A 96 -9.37 0.99 3.51
C LEU A 96 -10.51 0.10 4.02
N LYS A 97 -10.22 -1.19 4.31
CA LYS A 97 -11.19 -2.17 4.82
C LYS A 97 -11.79 -1.71 6.16
N ALA A 98 -10.97 -1.14 7.03
CA ALA A 98 -11.39 -0.62 8.33
C ALA A 98 -12.15 0.72 8.25
N GLY A 99 -12.05 1.45 7.13
CA GLY A 99 -12.56 2.81 6.98
C GLY A 99 -11.69 3.88 7.66
N ASP A 100 -10.42 3.57 7.91
CA ASP A 100 -9.43 4.48 8.47
C ASP A 100 -8.80 5.40 7.40
N ALA A 101 -9.01 5.05 6.12
CA ALA A 101 -8.55 5.84 4.97
C ALA A 101 -9.53 5.68 3.80
N GLU A 102 -9.57 6.67 2.92
CA GLU A 102 -10.36 6.67 1.68
C GLU A 102 -9.53 6.34 0.45
N ILE A 103 -8.24 6.67 0.47
CA ILE A 103 -7.32 6.46 -0.66
C ILE A 103 -6.08 5.71 -0.17
N ALA A 104 -5.60 4.76 -0.95
CA ALA A 104 -4.43 3.97 -0.61
C ALA A 104 -3.46 3.84 -1.78
N PHE A 105 -2.17 4.04 -1.52
CA PHE A 105 -1.12 3.53 -2.40
C PHE A 105 -0.97 2.02 -2.19
N VAL A 106 -1.04 1.25 -3.25
CA VAL A 106 -0.98 -0.22 -3.19
C VAL A 106 -0.23 -0.75 -4.41
N GLN A 107 0.56 -1.81 -4.22
CA GLN A 107 1.10 -2.59 -5.34
C GLN A 107 -0.03 -3.38 -6.02
N THR A 108 0.03 -3.54 -7.32
CA THR A 108 -0.99 -4.25 -8.10
C THR A 108 -1.12 -5.72 -7.73
N ASP A 109 -0.01 -6.40 -7.40
CA ASP A 109 0.01 -7.77 -6.89
C ASP A 109 -0.69 -7.88 -5.53
N ILE A 110 -0.40 -6.97 -4.60
CA ILE A 110 -1.03 -6.95 -3.27
C ILE A 110 -2.53 -6.67 -3.36
N ALA A 111 -2.94 -5.76 -4.24
CA ALA A 111 -4.35 -5.49 -4.49
C ALA A 111 -5.08 -6.72 -5.05
N TYR A 112 -4.44 -7.44 -5.96
CA TYR A 112 -4.98 -8.70 -6.47
C TYR A 112 -5.11 -9.75 -5.37
N TYR A 113 -4.09 -9.91 -4.50
CA TYR A 113 -4.17 -10.83 -3.37
C TYR A 113 -5.29 -10.45 -2.41
N ALA A 114 -5.45 -9.17 -2.12
CA ALA A 114 -6.53 -8.68 -1.26
C ALA A 114 -7.91 -8.94 -1.87
N LYS A 115 -8.10 -8.64 -3.17
CA LYS A 115 -9.36 -8.88 -3.89
C LYS A 115 -9.79 -10.35 -3.86
N ASN A 116 -8.80 -11.28 -3.92
CA ASN A 116 -9.05 -12.70 -4.02
C ASN A 116 -8.85 -13.47 -2.70
N GLY A 117 -8.54 -12.80 -1.58
CA GLY A 117 -8.31 -13.43 -0.28
C GLY A 117 -7.12 -14.39 -0.30
N LEU A 118 -6.00 -13.98 -0.90
CA LEU A 118 -4.79 -14.79 -1.07
C LEU A 118 -3.65 -14.29 -0.18
N LEU A 119 -2.67 -15.15 0.09
CA LEU A 119 -1.46 -14.85 0.88
C LEU A 119 -1.81 -14.21 2.24
N MET A 120 -1.34 -12.97 2.49
CA MET A 120 -1.59 -12.26 3.74
C MET A 120 -3.06 -11.89 3.99
N PHE A 121 -3.94 -12.14 3.02
CA PHE A 121 -5.40 -11.94 3.11
C PHE A 121 -6.17 -13.25 3.09
N ASP A 122 -5.53 -14.39 3.39
CA ASP A 122 -6.07 -15.73 3.26
C ASP A 122 -7.45 -15.89 3.93
N GLY A 123 -8.44 -16.25 3.11
CA GLY A 123 -9.84 -16.43 3.55
C GLY A 123 -10.61 -15.12 3.79
N GLU A 124 -10.02 -13.95 3.57
CA GLU A 124 -10.66 -12.64 3.79
C GLU A 124 -10.61 -11.73 2.56
N PRO A 125 -11.29 -12.07 1.45
CA PRO A 125 -11.30 -11.23 0.26
C PRO A 125 -11.94 -9.85 0.55
N MET A 126 -11.42 -8.83 -0.16
CA MET A 126 -11.97 -7.48 -0.14
C MET A 126 -12.65 -7.19 -1.48
N ASP A 127 -13.92 -7.59 -1.61
CA ASP A 127 -14.68 -7.51 -2.87
C ASP A 127 -14.95 -6.08 -3.35
N ASP A 128 -14.94 -5.12 -2.44
CA ASP A 128 -15.17 -3.70 -2.70
C ASP A 128 -13.88 -2.90 -2.97
N LEU A 129 -12.71 -3.56 -3.00
CA LEU A 129 -11.47 -2.91 -3.41
C LEU A 129 -11.46 -2.69 -4.92
N VAL A 130 -11.26 -1.43 -5.35
CA VAL A 130 -11.19 -1.02 -6.75
C VAL A 130 -10.07 -0.02 -6.98
N ALA A 131 -9.56 0.03 -8.21
CA ALA A 131 -8.46 0.92 -8.60
C ALA A 131 -8.96 2.30 -9.04
N ILE A 132 -8.17 3.33 -8.74
CA ILE A 132 -8.22 4.61 -9.45
C ILE A 132 -7.40 4.50 -10.74
N GLY A 133 -6.16 4.00 -10.66
CA GLY A 133 -5.31 3.80 -11.82
C GLY A 133 -3.87 3.46 -11.43
N ALA A 134 -3.11 2.88 -12.37
CA ALA A 134 -1.70 2.55 -12.23
C ALA A 134 -0.84 3.82 -12.31
N LEU A 135 0.26 3.83 -11.58
CA LEU A 135 1.12 4.99 -11.45
C LEU A 135 2.49 4.79 -12.13
N TYR A 136 3.33 3.96 -11.55
CA TYR A 136 4.71 3.78 -12.00
C TYR A 136 5.24 2.40 -11.61
N PRO A 137 6.30 1.90 -12.27
CA PRO A 137 6.98 0.68 -11.88
C PRO A 137 7.66 0.82 -10.52
N GLU A 138 7.40 -0.13 -9.63
CA GLU A 138 8.10 -0.31 -8.36
C GLU A 138 9.15 -1.39 -8.52
N THR A 139 10.37 -0.93 -8.72
CA THR A 139 11.52 -1.78 -8.97
C THR A 139 11.97 -2.46 -7.69
N VAL A 140 12.21 -3.75 -7.73
CA VAL A 140 12.74 -4.49 -6.58
C VAL A 140 14.27 -4.32 -6.54
N HIS A 141 14.76 -3.79 -5.43
CA HIS A 141 16.17 -3.66 -5.13
C HIS A 141 16.54 -4.69 -4.06
N LEU A 142 17.45 -5.57 -4.31
CA LEU A 142 18.17 -6.30 -3.26
C LEU A 142 19.45 -5.52 -2.96
N VAL A 143 19.38 -4.65 -1.95
CA VAL A 143 20.43 -3.69 -1.60
C VAL A 143 21.40 -4.28 -0.59
N THR A 144 22.67 -4.08 -0.82
CA THR A 144 23.74 -4.37 0.14
C THR A 144 24.87 -3.35 -0.01
N THR A 145 25.96 -3.50 0.74
CA THR A 145 27.17 -2.70 0.60
C THR A 145 28.32 -3.56 0.08
N ALA A 146 29.30 -2.96 -0.59
CA ALA A 146 30.47 -3.67 -1.08
C ALA A 146 31.22 -4.45 0.03
N LYS A 147 31.12 -3.98 1.29
CA LYS A 147 31.72 -4.62 2.46
C LYS A 147 31.11 -5.97 2.82
N SER A 148 29.86 -6.23 2.44
CA SER A 148 29.14 -7.47 2.76
C SER A 148 29.67 -8.67 2.01
N GLY A 149 30.22 -8.44 0.80
CA GLY A 149 30.67 -9.48 -0.12
C GLY A 149 29.53 -10.23 -0.83
N ILE A 150 28.26 -9.84 -0.62
CA ILE A 150 27.08 -10.44 -1.26
C ILE A 150 27.01 -9.98 -2.71
N LYS A 151 26.92 -10.95 -3.65
CA LYS A 151 26.87 -10.70 -5.09
C LYS A 151 25.72 -11.43 -5.79
N SER A 152 25.10 -12.39 -5.12
CA SER A 152 24.03 -13.23 -5.64
C SER A 152 23.02 -13.56 -4.54
N PHE A 153 21.85 -14.08 -4.92
CA PHE A 153 20.86 -14.58 -3.95
C PHE A 153 21.39 -15.75 -3.13
N ASP A 154 22.26 -16.60 -3.69
CA ASP A 154 22.86 -17.73 -2.95
C ASP A 154 23.69 -17.27 -1.75
N ASP A 155 24.28 -16.07 -1.81
CA ASP A 155 25.07 -15.50 -0.72
C ASP A 155 24.21 -15.05 0.47
N LEU A 156 22.88 -15.04 0.33
CA LEU A 156 21.95 -14.67 1.39
C LEU A 156 21.78 -15.75 2.47
N LYS A 157 22.20 -16.98 2.21
CA LYS A 157 22.07 -18.09 3.19
C LYS A 157 22.72 -17.76 4.53
N GLY A 158 21.91 -17.81 5.60
CA GLY A 158 22.34 -17.47 6.96
C GLY A 158 22.57 -15.99 7.24
N LYS A 159 22.35 -15.10 6.26
CA LYS A 159 22.52 -13.64 6.42
C LYS A 159 21.29 -13.00 7.07
N LYS A 160 21.54 -11.88 7.72
CA LYS A 160 20.47 -11.01 8.23
C LYS A 160 19.95 -10.13 7.10
N VAL A 161 18.73 -10.38 6.65
CA VAL A 161 18.15 -9.72 5.49
C VAL A 161 16.88 -8.98 5.89
N SER A 162 16.81 -7.67 5.64
CA SER A 162 15.53 -6.96 5.74
C SER A 162 14.62 -7.37 4.60
N VAL A 163 13.42 -7.82 4.94
CA VAL A 163 12.40 -8.29 3.99
C VAL A 163 11.24 -7.32 3.87
N GLY A 164 11.42 -6.07 4.31
CA GLY A 164 10.39 -5.04 4.32
C GLY A 164 9.62 -4.95 5.63
N ALA A 165 8.91 -3.85 5.81
CA ALA A 165 8.09 -3.61 6.99
C ALA A 165 6.95 -4.65 7.11
N PRO A 166 6.47 -4.95 8.32
CA PRO A 166 5.29 -5.79 8.49
C PRO A 166 4.09 -5.20 7.73
N GLY A 167 3.44 -6.02 6.88
CA GLY A 167 2.31 -5.55 6.06
C GLY A 167 2.72 -4.76 4.81
N SER A 168 4.01 -4.75 4.42
CA SER A 168 4.44 -4.17 3.14
C SER A 168 4.31 -5.17 1.99
N GLY A 169 4.17 -4.65 0.77
CA GLY A 169 4.27 -5.48 -0.43
C GLY A 169 5.69 -6.01 -0.67
N THR A 170 6.70 -5.27 -0.20
CA THR A 170 8.11 -5.71 -0.24
C THR A 170 8.33 -7.07 0.41
N TYR A 171 7.59 -7.38 1.49
CA TYR A 171 7.66 -8.69 2.13
C TYR A 171 7.26 -9.83 1.17
N ALA A 172 6.15 -9.67 0.45
CA ALA A 172 5.70 -10.66 -0.54
C ALA A 172 6.71 -10.80 -1.69
N ASN A 173 7.24 -9.67 -2.16
CA ASN A 173 8.25 -9.69 -3.23
C ASN A 173 9.55 -10.38 -2.77
N ALA A 174 10.00 -10.15 -1.53
CA ALA A 174 11.16 -10.82 -0.96
C ALA A 174 10.95 -12.34 -0.88
N GLU A 175 9.78 -12.78 -0.39
CA GLU A 175 9.43 -14.20 -0.29
C GLU A 175 9.43 -14.88 -1.68
N GLN A 176 8.79 -14.25 -2.67
CA GLN A 176 8.68 -14.79 -4.03
C GLN A 176 10.03 -14.81 -4.76
N LEU A 177 10.87 -13.79 -4.58
CA LEU A 177 12.21 -13.76 -5.15
C LEU A 177 13.14 -14.79 -4.48
N LEU A 178 13.08 -14.95 -3.18
CA LEU A 178 13.80 -16.03 -2.48
C LEU A 178 13.36 -17.40 -3.02
N GLU A 179 12.06 -17.65 -3.13
CA GLU A 179 11.50 -18.89 -3.64
C GLU A 179 12.04 -19.26 -5.03
N ILE A 180 12.00 -18.29 -5.98
CA ILE A 180 12.43 -18.54 -7.35
C ILE A 180 13.94 -18.85 -7.44
N HIS A 181 14.72 -18.35 -6.48
CA HIS A 181 16.15 -18.66 -6.34
C HIS A 181 16.42 -19.92 -5.51
N GLY A 182 15.36 -20.66 -5.08
CA GLY A 182 15.49 -21.90 -4.32
C GLY A 182 15.80 -21.68 -2.84
N LEU A 183 15.47 -20.51 -2.33
CA LEU A 183 15.59 -20.12 -0.93
C LEU A 183 14.21 -19.94 -0.30
N THR A 184 14.17 -19.96 1.02
CA THR A 184 12.99 -19.64 1.82
C THR A 184 13.36 -18.62 2.91
N MET A 185 12.37 -18.08 3.60
CA MET A 185 12.61 -17.23 4.78
C MET A 185 13.41 -17.95 5.88
N ASN A 186 13.38 -19.30 5.92
CA ASN A 186 14.16 -20.08 6.90
C ASN A 186 15.64 -20.21 6.53
N ASP A 187 16.02 -19.94 5.28
CA ASP A 187 17.42 -19.98 4.84
C ASP A 187 18.18 -18.70 5.16
N ILE A 188 17.47 -17.66 5.56
CA ILE A 188 17.99 -16.34 5.98
C ILE A 188 17.64 -16.05 7.44
N GLN A 189 18.10 -14.93 7.97
CA GLN A 189 17.64 -14.35 9.24
C GLN A 189 16.77 -13.13 8.93
N PRO A 190 15.46 -13.29 8.66
CA PRO A 190 14.64 -12.21 8.19
C PRO A 190 14.45 -11.13 9.26
N GLN A 191 14.55 -9.87 8.83
CA GLN A 191 14.29 -8.69 9.66
C GLN A 191 13.12 -7.92 9.01
N ASN A 192 12.09 -7.63 9.79
CA ASN A 192 10.95 -6.85 9.30
C ASN A 192 11.17 -5.37 9.61
N LEU A 193 11.87 -4.67 8.71
CA LEU A 193 12.28 -3.28 8.87
C LEU A 193 11.68 -2.40 7.76
N GLY A 194 11.34 -1.15 8.08
CA GLY A 194 11.07 -0.13 7.09
C GLY A 194 12.34 0.26 6.31
N PHE A 195 12.20 0.99 5.19
CA PHE A 195 13.35 1.31 4.33
C PHE A 195 14.42 2.13 5.04
N GLY A 196 14.03 3.12 5.86
CA GLY A 196 14.98 3.91 6.65
C GLY A 196 15.74 3.05 7.66
N GLU A 197 15.02 2.21 8.42
CA GLU A 197 15.63 1.30 9.40
C GLU A 197 16.55 0.28 8.71
N SER A 198 16.19 -0.16 7.50
CA SER A 198 17.03 -1.06 6.70
C SER A 198 18.35 -0.40 6.29
N VAL A 199 18.29 0.84 5.85
CA VAL A 199 19.49 1.64 5.49
C VAL A 199 20.38 1.87 6.71
N ASP A 200 19.80 2.29 7.83
CA ASP A 200 20.53 2.46 9.09
C ASP A 200 21.18 1.15 9.54
N GLY A 201 20.46 0.03 9.40
CA GLY A 201 20.95 -1.31 9.71
C GLY A 201 22.12 -1.76 8.82
N LEU A 202 22.07 -1.45 7.51
CA LEU A 202 23.16 -1.70 6.55
C LEU A 202 24.39 -0.87 6.88
N GLN A 203 24.23 0.43 7.13
CA GLN A 203 25.33 1.33 7.53
C GLN A 203 26.01 0.88 8.83
N ALA A 204 25.22 0.48 9.81
CA ALA A 204 25.71 0.01 11.10
C ALA A 204 26.27 -1.43 11.06
N GLY A 205 26.15 -2.15 9.93
CA GLY A 205 26.51 -3.57 9.84
C GLY A 205 25.64 -4.50 10.71
N GLN A 206 24.44 -4.07 11.04
CA GLN A 206 23.49 -4.86 11.83
C GLN A 206 22.70 -5.84 10.98
N ILE A 207 22.52 -5.53 9.69
CA ILE A 207 21.98 -6.41 8.66
C ILE A 207 22.94 -6.47 7.46
N ASP A 208 22.85 -7.54 6.67
CA ASP A 208 23.76 -7.81 5.56
C ASP A 208 23.18 -7.35 4.22
N ALA A 209 21.85 -7.40 4.04
CA ALA A 209 21.15 -7.00 2.84
C ALA A 209 19.71 -6.54 3.16
N ALA A 210 19.07 -5.86 2.22
CA ALA A 210 17.70 -5.40 2.35
C ALA A 210 16.93 -5.46 1.02
N PHE A 211 15.72 -5.98 1.03
CA PHE A 211 14.77 -5.80 -0.05
C PHE A 211 14.09 -4.44 0.08
N ILE A 212 14.05 -3.69 -1.03
CA ILE A 212 13.38 -2.40 -1.16
C ILE A 212 12.61 -2.43 -2.49
N THR A 213 11.28 -2.44 -2.43
CA THR A 213 10.41 -2.35 -3.61
C THR A 213 9.86 -0.94 -3.69
N ALA A 214 10.37 -0.14 -4.61
CA ALA A 214 10.04 1.28 -4.75
C ALA A 214 10.39 1.81 -6.14
N GLY A 215 9.83 2.95 -6.52
CA GLY A 215 10.31 3.69 -7.69
C GLY A 215 11.75 4.20 -7.45
N TYR A 216 12.64 3.98 -8.41
CA TYR A 216 13.99 4.55 -8.34
C TYR A 216 14.06 5.92 -9.03
N PRO A 217 14.94 6.85 -8.57
CA PRO A 217 15.69 6.76 -7.32
C PRO A 217 14.74 6.85 -6.10
N THR A 218 15.05 6.12 -5.02
CA THR A 218 14.33 6.23 -3.76
C THR A 218 15.21 6.79 -2.66
N ALA A 219 14.66 7.66 -1.81
CA ALA A 219 15.40 8.39 -0.80
C ALA A 219 16.22 7.48 0.13
N ALA A 220 15.70 6.28 0.47
CA ALA A 220 16.41 5.31 1.27
C ALA A 220 17.76 4.91 0.66
N VAL A 221 17.76 4.47 -0.61
CA VAL A 221 18.98 4.00 -1.28
C VAL A 221 19.90 5.16 -1.64
N GLU A 222 19.37 6.34 -1.98
CA GLU A 222 20.17 7.56 -2.16
C GLU A 222 20.93 7.94 -0.88
N SER A 223 20.26 7.88 0.27
CA SER A 223 20.88 8.14 1.56
C SER A 223 22.04 7.16 1.87
N LEU A 224 21.84 5.88 1.56
CA LEU A 224 22.89 4.87 1.71
C LEU A 224 24.07 5.14 0.77
N SER A 225 23.79 5.40 -0.52
CA SER A 225 24.81 5.62 -1.54
C SER A 225 25.66 6.87 -1.32
N ALA A 226 25.15 7.84 -0.57
CA ALA A 226 25.90 9.03 -0.17
C ALA A 226 26.99 8.73 0.88
N GLN A 227 26.96 7.57 1.55
CA GLN A 227 27.84 7.23 2.66
C GLN A 227 28.58 5.91 2.48
N GLU A 228 28.06 5.00 1.67
CA GLU A 228 28.59 3.66 1.45
C GLU A 228 28.60 3.30 -0.05
N ASP A 229 29.52 2.42 -0.44
CA ASP A 229 29.52 1.83 -1.78
C ASP A 229 28.35 0.83 -1.89
N VAL A 230 27.25 1.28 -2.48
CA VAL A 230 26.03 0.46 -2.65
C VAL A 230 26.26 -0.59 -3.74
N VAL A 231 25.78 -1.78 -3.48
CA VAL A 231 25.64 -2.87 -4.43
C VAL A 231 24.16 -3.25 -4.50
N ILE A 232 23.61 -3.26 -5.72
CA ILE A 232 22.31 -3.88 -5.99
C ILE A 232 22.59 -5.26 -6.58
N VAL A 233 22.11 -6.29 -5.91
CA VAL A 233 22.28 -7.67 -6.36
C VAL A 233 21.35 -7.94 -7.53
N PRO A 234 21.84 -8.32 -8.71
CA PRO A 234 21.01 -8.55 -9.89
C PRO A 234 20.08 -9.76 -9.71
N VAL A 235 18.92 -9.71 -10.33
CA VAL A 235 18.05 -10.86 -10.56
C VAL A 235 18.50 -11.53 -11.86
N ASP A 236 18.80 -12.83 -11.81
CA ASP A 236 19.14 -13.60 -12.99
C ASP A 236 17.98 -13.58 -14.01
N PRO A 237 18.24 -13.32 -15.33
CA PRO A 237 17.18 -13.23 -16.34
C PRO A 237 16.32 -14.52 -16.46
N GLU A 238 16.89 -15.69 -16.25
CA GLU A 238 16.10 -16.94 -16.26
C GLU A 238 15.18 -17.02 -15.02
N LYS A 239 15.66 -16.52 -13.87
CA LYS A 239 14.87 -16.44 -12.65
C LYS A 239 13.77 -15.38 -12.78
N ALA A 240 14.06 -14.23 -13.42
CA ALA A 240 13.05 -13.22 -13.71
C ALA A 240 11.93 -13.77 -14.59
N LYS A 241 12.25 -14.52 -15.65
CA LYS A 241 11.25 -15.18 -16.50
C LYS A 241 10.42 -16.19 -15.72
N ALA A 242 11.06 -17.05 -14.93
CA ALA A 242 10.34 -18.04 -14.10
C ALA A 242 9.45 -17.37 -13.05
N LEU A 243 9.87 -16.23 -12.49
CA LEU A 243 9.06 -15.42 -11.59
C LEU A 243 7.80 -14.88 -12.29
N ILE A 244 7.97 -14.30 -13.48
CA ILE A 244 6.87 -13.72 -14.29
C ILE A 244 5.88 -14.81 -14.74
N GLU A 245 6.36 -15.99 -15.11
CA GLU A 245 5.49 -17.13 -15.43
C GLU A 245 4.62 -17.54 -14.23
N LYS A 246 5.18 -17.53 -13.03
CA LYS A 246 4.48 -17.92 -11.82
C LYS A 246 3.61 -16.80 -11.26
N TYR A 247 4.08 -15.58 -11.34
CA TYR A 247 3.47 -14.37 -10.78
C TYR A 247 3.36 -13.28 -11.87
N PRO A 248 2.30 -13.27 -12.66
CA PRO A 248 2.21 -12.44 -13.88
C PRO A 248 2.09 -10.92 -13.63
N TYR A 249 2.17 -10.49 -12.39
CA TYR A 249 2.23 -9.06 -12.01
C TYR A 249 3.62 -8.46 -12.17
N TYR A 250 4.65 -9.30 -12.17
CA TYR A 250 6.02 -8.85 -12.38
C TYR A 250 6.30 -8.57 -13.86
N LYS A 251 7.24 -7.65 -14.06
CA LYS A 251 7.88 -7.40 -15.36
C LYS A 251 9.39 -7.37 -15.16
N GLU A 252 10.15 -7.71 -16.22
CA GLU A 252 11.60 -7.43 -16.27
C GLU A 252 11.81 -5.92 -16.14
N ASP A 253 12.81 -5.52 -15.37
CA ASP A 253 13.16 -4.14 -15.14
C ASP A 253 14.69 -3.99 -15.00
N VAL A 254 15.18 -2.76 -15.11
CA VAL A 254 16.60 -2.45 -15.04
C VAL A 254 16.79 -1.17 -14.22
N ILE A 255 17.70 -1.21 -13.25
CA ILE A 255 18.18 0.00 -12.59
C ILE A 255 19.37 0.51 -13.41
N PRO A 256 19.27 1.70 -14.05
CA PRO A 256 20.31 2.20 -14.96
C PRO A 256 21.62 2.53 -14.24
N ALA A 257 22.72 2.40 -14.98
CA ALA A 257 24.01 2.92 -14.57
C ALA A 257 23.92 4.40 -14.19
N GLY A 258 24.70 4.79 -13.19
CA GLY A 258 24.67 6.13 -12.59
C GLY A 258 23.64 6.30 -11.46
N THR A 259 22.54 5.52 -11.44
CA THR A 259 21.62 5.49 -10.31
C THR A 259 22.37 4.96 -9.08
N TYR A 260 22.31 5.66 -7.96
CA TYR A 260 23.02 5.33 -6.71
C TYR A 260 24.53 5.15 -6.85
N GLY A 261 25.17 5.67 -7.93
CA GLY A 261 26.58 5.48 -8.20
C GLY A 261 26.95 4.15 -8.86
N LEU A 262 25.95 3.38 -9.32
CA LEU A 262 26.19 2.09 -10.03
C LEU A 262 27.01 2.29 -11.29
N ALA A 263 28.01 1.41 -11.51
CA ALA A 263 28.89 1.48 -12.68
C ALA A 263 28.23 0.98 -13.97
N GLU A 264 27.25 0.09 -13.86
CA GLU A 264 26.57 -0.57 -14.97
C GLU A 264 25.08 -0.76 -14.68
N ASP A 265 24.31 -1.07 -15.70
CA ASP A 265 22.89 -1.42 -15.58
C ASP A 265 22.72 -2.69 -14.77
N VAL A 266 21.76 -2.70 -13.83
CA VAL A 266 21.47 -3.87 -12.98
C VAL A 266 20.10 -4.44 -13.34
N PRO A 267 20.04 -5.66 -13.92
CA PRO A 267 18.79 -6.32 -14.22
C PRO A 267 18.07 -6.73 -12.95
N THR A 268 16.77 -6.51 -12.95
CA THR A 268 15.87 -6.82 -11.82
C THR A 268 14.43 -7.03 -12.33
N VAL A 269 13.46 -6.94 -11.43
CA VAL A 269 12.04 -7.02 -11.75
C VAL A 269 11.29 -5.88 -11.07
N SER A 270 10.11 -5.57 -11.58
CA SER A 270 9.20 -4.60 -10.97
C SER A 270 7.76 -5.11 -10.94
N VAL A 271 6.96 -4.55 -10.03
CA VAL A 271 5.50 -4.55 -10.02
C VAL A 271 5.02 -3.12 -10.26
N LEU A 272 3.71 -2.87 -10.34
CA LEU A 272 3.20 -1.50 -10.51
C LEU A 272 2.66 -0.96 -9.19
N ALA A 273 2.94 0.32 -8.94
CA ALA A 273 2.18 1.12 -7.98
C ALA A 273 0.83 1.52 -8.57
N MET A 274 -0.20 1.59 -7.76
CA MET A 274 -1.49 2.18 -8.13
C MET A 274 -2.13 2.90 -6.93
N LEU A 275 -3.14 3.71 -7.19
CA LEU A 275 -4.08 4.13 -6.16
C LEU A 275 -5.29 3.22 -6.17
N ALA A 276 -5.71 2.82 -4.97
CA ALA A 276 -6.91 2.04 -4.71
C ALA A 276 -7.83 2.78 -3.73
N VAL A 277 -9.12 2.51 -3.86
CA VAL A 277 -10.20 3.05 -3.02
C VAL A 277 -11.24 1.96 -2.80
N LYS A 278 -12.25 2.23 -1.97
CA LYS A 278 -13.44 1.39 -1.88
C LYS A 278 -14.43 1.76 -2.98
N LYS A 279 -15.20 0.79 -3.42
CA LYS A 279 -16.20 0.93 -4.48
C LYS A 279 -17.33 1.92 -4.14
N ASP A 280 -17.59 2.12 -2.85
CA ASP A 280 -18.63 3.03 -2.35
C ASP A 280 -18.18 4.51 -2.29
N LEU A 281 -16.94 4.82 -2.65
CA LEU A 281 -16.50 6.21 -2.85
C LEU A 281 -17.34 6.85 -3.96
N PRO A 282 -17.90 8.08 -3.80
CA PRO A 282 -18.70 8.73 -4.83
C PRO A 282 -17.96 8.85 -6.17
N GLU A 283 -18.70 8.61 -7.27
CA GLU A 283 -18.12 8.61 -8.63
C GLU A 283 -17.45 9.94 -9.00
N ASP A 284 -18.04 11.06 -8.63
CA ASP A 284 -17.49 12.38 -8.89
C ASP A 284 -16.19 12.65 -8.09
N VAL A 285 -16.07 12.09 -6.87
CA VAL A 285 -14.83 12.16 -6.09
C VAL A 285 -13.75 11.31 -6.75
N ALA A 286 -14.06 10.07 -7.12
CA ALA A 286 -13.10 9.18 -7.79
C ALA A 286 -12.66 9.73 -9.16
N TYR A 287 -13.57 10.33 -9.92
CA TYR A 287 -13.26 11.06 -11.14
C TYR A 287 -12.30 12.22 -10.86
N GLY A 288 -12.61 13.03 -9.84
CA GLY A 288 -11.77 14.17 -9.43
C GLY A 288 -10.37 13.74 -8.98
N ILE A 289 -10.22 12.60 -8.29
CA ILE A 289 -8.93 12.03 -7.90
C ILE A 289 -8.11 11.66 -9.14
N ALA A 290 -8.70 10.91 -10.08
CA ALA A 290 -8.02 10.54 -11.32
C ALA A 290 -7.58 11.79 -12.10
N LYS A 291 -8.49 12.72 -12.31
CA LYS A 291 -8.23 13.98 -13.02
C LYS A 291 -7.14 14.82 -12.33
N ALA A 292 -7.18 14.94 -11.00
CA ALA A 292 -6.19 15.68 -10.25
C ALA A 292 -4.76 15.20 -10.50
N ILE A 293 -4.57 13.89 -10.61
CA ILE A 293 -3.26 13.27 -10.77
C ILE A 293 -2.82 13.28 -12.23
N TYR A 294 -3.63 12.70 -13.12
CA TYR A 294 -3.21 12.45 -14.50
C TYR A 294 -3.18 13.72 -15.39
N ASP A 295 -3.95 14.75 -15.06
CA ASP A 295 -3.88 16.06 -15.75
C ASP A 295 -2.77 16.97 -15.22
N ASN A 296 -2.06 16.60 -14.14
CA ASN A 296 -1.08 17.46 -13.49
C ASN A 296 0.26 16.77 -13.24
N THR A 297 0.63 15.81 -14.07
CA THR A 297 1.89 15.06 -13.93
C THR A 297 3.13 15.94 -14.04
N ASP A 298 3.04 17.06 -14.76
CA ASP A 298 4.06 18.11 -14.85
C ASP A 298 4.35 18.82 -13.53
N LYS A 299 3.44 18.74 -12.55
CA LYS A 299 3.58 19.34 -11.21
C LYS A 299 4.17 18.37 -10.19
N ILE A 300 4.36 17.10 -10.56
CA ILE A 300 4.91 16.08 -9.68
C ILE A 300 6.44 16.13 -9.76
N GLY A 301 7.06 16.65 -8.71
CA GLY A 301 8.52 16.85 -8.64
C GLY A 301 9.34 15.58 -8.39
N HIS A 302 8.93 14.42 -8.94
CA HIS A 302 9.62 13.15 -8.77
C HIS A 302 9.87 12.47 -10.12
N ALA A 303 11.02 11.80 -10.29
CA ALA A 303 11.39 11.14 -11.55
C ALA A 303 10.31 10.14 -12.05
N LYS A 304 9.59 9.49 -11.15
CA LYS A 304 8.52 8.56 -11.52
C LYS A 304 7.27 9.22 -12.12
N ALA A 305 7.17 10.55 -12.11
CA ALA A 305 6.08 11.27 -12.77
C ALA A 305 5.99 10.98 -14.27
N GLU A 306 7.12 10.71 -14.92
CA GLU A 306 7.17 10.37 -16.36
C GLU A 306 6.41 9.10 -16.73
N TYR A 307 6.18 8.20 -15.76
CA TYR A 307 5.45 6.95 -15.94
C TYR A 307 3.94 7.09 -15.67
N ILE A 308 3.52 8.16 -14.99
CA ILE A 308 2.12 8.41 -14.66
C ILE A 308 1.44 9.01 -15.88
N LYS A 309 0.79 8.15 -16.68
CA LYS A 309 0.20 8.55 -17.97
C LYS A 309 -1.23 8.07 -18.08
N LYS A 310 -2.12 8.92 -18.61
CA LYS A 310 -3.52 8.59 -18.84
C LYS A 310 -3.66 7.34 -19.73
N GLU A 311 -2.82 7.23 -20.76
CA GLU A 311 -2.88 6.17 -21.77
C GLU A 311 -2.56 4.77 -21.22
N SER A 312 -1.75 4.68 -20.16
CA SER A 312 -1.33 3.42 -19.54
C SER A 312 -1.90 3.21 -18.13
N ALA A 313 -2.76 4.12 -17.67
CA ALA A 313 -3.28 4.09 -16.30
C ALA A 313 -4.14 2.86 -15.97
N LEU A 314 -4.65 2.17 -16.97
CA LEU A 314 -5.46 0.97 -16.80
C LEU A 314 -4.70 -0.33 -17.07
N ASP A 315 -3.43 -0.24 -17.47
CA ASP A 315 -2.61 -1.41 -17.79
C ASP A 315 -2.11 -2.11 -16.53
N GLY A 316 -2.29 -3.41 -16.44
CA GLY A 316 -1.70 -4.25 -15.38
C GLY A 316 -2.31 -4.08 -13.99
N ILE A 317 -3.46 -3.44 -13.85
CA ILE A 317 -4.13 -3.17 -12.56
C ILE A 317 -4.53 -4.46 -11.83
N GLY A 318 -5.06 -5.46 -12.53
CA GLY A 318 -5.40 -6.77 -11.96
C GLY A 318 -6.68 -6.82 -11.10
N ILE A 319 -7.32 -5.69 -10.83
CA ILE A 319 -8.62 -5.55 -10.15
C ILE A 319 -9.56 -4.61 -10.92
N ASP A 320 -10.83 -4.54 -10.52
CA ASP A 320 -11.79 -3.64 -11.16
C ASP A 320 -11.38 -2.16 -10.98
N VAL A 321 -11.69 -1.34 -11.97
CA VAL A 321 -11.52 0.11 -11.94
C VAL A 321 -12.76 0.77 -11.36
N HIS A 322 -12.61 1.78 -10.50
CA HIS A 322 -13.72 2.54 -9.96
C HIS A 322 -14.52 3.24 -11.09
N PRO A 323 -15.88 3.20 -11.11
CA PRO A 323 -16.68 3.78 -12.19
C PRO A 323 -16.33 5.25 -12.50
N GLY A 324 -16.14 6.08 -11.48
CA GLY A 324 -15.74 7.49 -11.66
C GLY A 324 -14.35 7.65 -12.30
N ALA A 325 -13.36 6.84 -11.91
CA ALA A 325 -12.05 6.84 -12.54
C ALA A 325 -12.12 6.35 -13.98
N LYS A 326 -12.88 5.28 -14.24
CA LYS A 326 -13.11 4.76 -15.59
C LYS A 326 -13.70 5.83 -16.51
N LYS A 327 -14.69 6.57 -16.03
CA LYS A 327 -15.29 7.68 -16.77
C LYS A 327 -14.26 8.71 -17.19
N TYR A 328 -13.33 9.10 -16.29
CA TYR A 328 -12.24 10.04 -16.62
C TYR A 328 -11.34 9.51 -17.73
N PHE A 329 -10.99 8.21 -17.72
CA PHE A 329 -10.09 7.63 -18.72
C PHE A 329 -10.77 7.41 -20.08
N GLU A 330 -12.11 7.37 -20.16
CA GLU A 330 -12.87 7.20 -21.38
C GLU A 330 -13.15 8.55 -22.10
N GLU A 331 -12.91 9.70 -21.47
CA GLU A 331 -12.99 11.05 -22.06
C GLU A 331 -11.69 11.45 -22.79
#